data_5fa7164775ffa377cf24c0d82e42de49
#
_entry.id   5fa7164775ffa377cf24c0d82e42de49
#
_cell.length_a   1.000
_cell.length_b   1.000
_cell.length_c   1.000
_cell.angle_alpha   90.00
_cell.angle_beta   90.00
_cell.angle_gamma   90.00
#
_symmetry.space_group_name_H-M   'P 1'
#
loop_
_entity.id
_entity.type
_entity.pdbx_description
1 polymer ?
#
loop_
_entity_poly.entity_id
_entity_poly.type
_entity_poly.pdbx_seq_one_letter_code
_entity_poly.pdbx_strand_id
1 'polypeptide(L)'
;MEEKITDETVSEELRSIRDIVKDLSKPVAKRHLRTRKQGGQQIEYISWYDAIKYLDHYAPGWCYEIRRVDSIGGKLILTIRLSVPCQEGIVFREATGQEDEMHDKFGDSSSNAESMALRRAAAKFGLGLSLYEK
;
A
#
# COMPACT_ATOMS: atom_id res chain seq x y z
N MET A 1 -11.93 -31.23 -3.16
CA MET A 1 -13.10 -30.82 -2.39
C MET A 1 -12.86 -29.53 -1.64
N GLU A 2 -11.76 -29.42 -0.96
CA GLU A 2 -11.42 -28.18 -0.27
C GLU A 2 -11.27 -27.04 -1.24
N GLU A 3 -10.69 -27.31 -2.38
CA GLU A 3 -10.50 -26.28 -3.38
C GLU A 3 -11.82 -25.69 -3.85
N LYS A 4 -12.80 -26.56 -4.05
CA LYS A 4 -14.10 -26.11 -4.48
C LYS A 4 -14.77 -25.25 -3.44
N ILE A 5 -14.69 -25.66 -2.17
CA ILE A 5 -15.26 -24.90 -1.07
C ILE A 5 -14.54 -23.56 -0.95
N THR A 6 -13.23 -23.58 -1.12
CA THR A 6 -12.44 -22.36 -1.05
C THR A 6 -12.85 -21.35 -2.12
N ASP A 7 -13.06 -21.84 -3.35
CA ASP A 7 -13.46 -20.95 -4.44
C ASP A 7 -14.80 -20.31 -4.16
N GLU A 8 -15.75 -21.10 -3.68
CA GLU A 8 -17.05 -20.55 -3.37
C GLU A 8 -16.98 -19.54 -2.23
N THR A 9 -16.19 -19.86 -1.22
CA THR A 9 -16.02 -18.97 -0.10
C THR A 9 -15.40 -17.66 -0.52
N VAL A 10 -14.36 -17.73 -1.38
CA VAL A 10 -13.71 -16.52 -1.87
C VAL A 10 -14.70 -15.67 -2.65
N SER A 11 -15.51 -16.29 -3.51
CA SER A 11 -16.51 -15.55 -4.27
C SER A 11 -17.53 -14.87 -3.36
N GLU A 12 -17.99 -15.61 -2.35
CA GLU A 12 -18.97 -15.06 -1.45
C GLU A 12 -18.41 -13.96 -0.56
N GLU A 13 -17.11 -14.04 -0.28
CA GLU A 13 -16.46 -13.05 0.58
C GLU A 13 -15.99 -11.83 -0.17
N LEU A 14 -16.05 -11.85 -1.49
CA LEU A 14 -15.64 -10.68 -2.25
C LEU A 14 -16.58 -9.53 -1.99
N ARG A 15 -15.99 -8.39 -1.71
CA ARG A 15 -16.73 -7.18 -1.38
C ARG A 15 -16.75 -6.25 -2.59
N SER A 16 -17.69 -5.31 -2.60
CA SER A 16 -17.67 -4.29 -3.63
C SER A 16 -16.46 -3.39 -3.42
N ILE A 17 -15.91 -2.87 -4.52
CA ILE A 17 -14.78 -1.95 -4.39
C ILE A 17 -15.18 -0.70 -3.59
N ARG A 18 -16.43 -0.29 -3.71
CA ARG A 18 -16.92 0.87 -2.98
C ARG A 18 -16.84 0.64 -1.47
N ASP A 19 -17.26 -0.53 -1.01
CA ASP A 19 -17.21 -0.83 0.43
C ASP A 19 -15.79 -0.99 0.92
N ILE A 20 -14.93 -1.59 0.11
CA ILE A 20 -13.51 -1.73 0.48
C ILE A 20 -12.88 -0.36 0.65
N VAL A 21 -13.08 0.53 -0.31
CA VAL A 21 -12.50 1.87 -0.23
C VAL A 21 -13.08 2.63 0.96
N LYS A 22 -14.37 2.46 1.21
CA LYS A 22 -15.00 3.12 2.35
C LYS A 22 -14.33 2.70 3.67
N ASP A 23 -14.10 1.41 3.83
CA ASP A 23 -13.48 0.92 5.06
C ASP A 23 -12.02 1.31 5.16
N LEU A 24 -11.27 1.24 4.05
CA LEU A 24 -9.87 1.65 4.07
C LEU A 24 -9.71 3.14 4.33
N SER A 25 -10.72 3.93 4.01
CA SER A 25 -10.67 5.37 4.17
C SER A 25 -10.95 5.83 5.61
N LYS A 26 -11.31 4.91 6.50
CA LYS A 26 -11.51 5.27 7.90
C LYS A 26 -10.21 5.74 8.53
N PRO A 27 -10.28 6.58 9.56
CA PRO A 27 -9.06 7.05 10.20
C PRO A 27 -8.20 5.89 10.71
N VAL A 28 -6.90 6.01 10.51
CA VAL A 28 -5.95 5.02 11.00
C VAL A 28 -5.78 5.18 12.51
N ALA A 29 -5.77 4.07 13.24
CA ALA A 29 -5.60 4.12 14.69
C ALA A 29 -4.26 4.76 15.04
N LYS A 30 -4.27 5.56 16.09
CA LYS A 30 -3.05 6.28 16.48
C LYS A 30 -1.88 5.35 16.77
N ARG A 31 -2.15 4.17 17.30
CA ARG A 31 -1.08 3.21 17.59
C ARG A 31 -0.40 2.70 16.34
N HIS A 32 -1.01 2.89 15.18
CA HIS A 32 -0.44 2.47 13.90
C HIS A 32 0.25 3.60 13.17
N LEU A 33 0.27 4.80 13.76
CA LEU A 33 0.91 5.95 13.15
C LEU A 33 2.34 6.09 13.67
N ARG A 34 3.23 6.41 12.76
CA ARG A 34 4.62 6.70 13.06
C ARG A 34 4.90 8.15 12.68
N THR A 35 5.94 8.71 13.25
CA THR A 35 6.32 10.07 12.91
C THR A 35 7.78 10.08 12.50
N ARG A 36 8.10 11.03 11.66
CA ARG A 36 9.49 11.28 11.29
C ARG A 36 9.62 12.76 10.95
N LYS A 37 10.85 13.25 11.05
CA LYS A 37 11.13 14.63 10.67
C LYS A 37 11.53 14.70 9.21
N GLN A 38 10.97 15.65 8.52
CA GLN A 38 11.30 15.86 7.13
C GLN A 38 11.20 17.36 6.84
N GLY A 39 12.31 17.97 6.44
CA GLY A 39 12.31 19.39 6.16
C GLY A 39 11.94 20.24 7.36
N GLY A 40 12.35 19.83 8.56
CA GLY A 40 12.05 20.57 9.77
C GLY A 40 10.65 20.36 10.31
N GLN A 41 9.83 19.58 9.64
CA GLN A 41 8.47 19.29 10.07
C GLN A 41 8.33 17.84 10.48
N GLN A 42 7.42 17.60 11.39
CA GLN A 42 7.08 16.26 11.82
C GLN A 42 5.94 15.76 10.96
N ILE A 43 6.16 14.59 10.33
CA ILE A 43 5.21 14.00 9.40
C ILE A 43 4.71 12.70 9.98
N GLU A 44 3.40 12.51 9.96
CA GLU A 44 2.80 11.26 10.35
C GLU A 44 2.64 10.35 9.13
N TYR A 45 2.85 9.06 9.34
CA TYR A 45 2.67 8.09 8.26
C TYR A 45 2.31 6.74 8.87
N ILE A 46 1.71 5.88 8.05
CA ILE A 46 1.44 4.50 8.45
C ILE A 46 2.63 3.66 8.00
N SER A 47 3.10 2.76 8.86
CA SER A 47 4.19 1.86 8.48
C SER A 47 3.68 0.88 7.42
N TRP A 48 4.61 0.38 6.58
CA TRP A 48 4.21 -0.53 5.52
C TRP A 48 3.62 -1.82 6.09
N TYR A 49 4.13 -2.29 7.23
CA TYR A 49 3.63 -3.54 7.79
C TYR A 49 2.26 -3.36 8.43
N ASP A 50 1.95 -2.18 8.94
CA ASP A 50 0.59 -1.92 9.41
C ASP A 50 -0.35 -1.73 8.23
N ALA A 51 0.13 -1.15 7.13
CA ALA A 51 -0.68 -1.05 5.92
C ALA A 51 -1.11 -2.43 5.43
N ILE A 52 -0.20 -3.40 5.49
CA ILE A 52 -0.51 -4.78 5.11
C ILE A 52 -1.65 -5.33 5.97
N LYS A 53 -1.61 -5.05 7.27
CA LYS A 53 -2.66 -5.55 8.17
C LYS A 53 -4.02 -4.98 7.80
N TYR A 54 -4.08 -3.70 7.47
CA TYR A 54 -5.34 -3.09 7.04
C TYR A 54 -5.83 -3.69 5.73
N LEU A 55 -4.91 -3.90 4.79
CA LEU A 55 -5.28 -4.50 3.51
C LEU A 55 -5.76 -5.93 3.69
N ASP A 56 -5.08 -6.71 4.55
CA ASP A 56 -5.51 -8.08 4.82
C ASP A 56 -6.91 -8.12 5.40
N HIS A 57 -7.24 -7.15 6.24
CA HIS A 57 -8.53 -7.13 6.92
C HIS A 57 -9.66 -6.67 6.01
N TYR A 58 -9.44 -5.59 5.26
CA TYR A 58 -10.52 -4.97 4.51
C TYR A 58 -10.54 -5.34 3.03
N ALA A 59 -9.44 -5.82 2.50
CA ALA A 59 -9.32 -6.14 1.08
C ALA A 59 -8.73 -7.54 0.91
N PRO A 60 -9.38 -8.58 1.44
CA PRO A 60 -8.80 -9.92 1.39
C PRO A 60 -8.54 -10.33 -0.05
N GLY A 61 -7.40 -10.98 -0.26
CA GLY A 61 -6.98 -11.38 -1.60
C GLY A 61 -6.15 -10.33 -2.32
N TRP A 62 -5.91 -9.18 -1.70
CA TRP A 62 -5.08 -8.17 -2.30
C TRP A 62 -3.68 -8.71 -2.57
N CYS A 63 -3.02 -8.14 -3.58
CA CYS A 63 -1.64 -8.48 -3.86
C CYS A 63 -0.98 -7.28 -4.52
N TYR A 64 0.34 -7.33 -4.61
CA TYR A 64 1.05 -6.29 -5.34
C TYR A 64 2.20 -6.89 -6.11
N GLU A 65 2.66 -6.14 -7.10
CA GLU A 65 3.82 -6.56 -7.86
C GLU A 65 4.63 -5.33 -8.24
N ILE A 66 5.93 -5.54 -8.40
CA ILE A 66 6.81 -4.48 -8.86
C ILE A 66 6.75 -4.47 -10.38
N ARG A 67 6.30 -3.35 -10.94
CA ARG A 67 6.09 -3.23 -12.38
C ARG A 67 7.31 -2.67 -13.09
N ARG A 68 8.02 -1.77 -12.45
CA ARG A 68 9.16 -1.12 -13.04
C ARG A 68 10.18 -0.75 -11.99
N VAL A 69 11.44 -0.79 -12.39
CA VAL A 69 12.54 -0.30 -11.58
C VAL A 69 13.35 0.61 -12.50
N ASP A 70 13.47 1.87 -12.11
CA ASP A 70 14.19 2.86 -12.89
C ASP A 70 15.28 3.50 -12.04
N SER A 71 16.32 3.96 -12.70
CA SER A 71 17.39 4.72 -12.05
C SER A 71 17.51 6.03 -12.80
N ILE A 72 17.14 7.11 -12.13
CA ILE A 72 17.12 8.44 -12.77
C ILE A 72 17.75 9.44 -11.82
N GLY A 73 18.82 10.09 -12.29
CA GLY A 73 19.44 11.15 -11.51
C GLY A 73 19.95 10.71 -10.15
N GLY A 74 20.47 9.49 -10.05
CA GLY A 74 20.98 8.95 -8.80
C GLY A 74 19.88 8.47 -7.85
N LYS A 75 18.66 8.39 -8.34
CA LYS A 75 17.55 7.89 -7.53
C LYS A 75 17.03 6.59 -8.10
N LEU A 76 16.71 5.68 -7.19
CA LEU A 76 16.03 4.43 -7.53
C LEU A 76 14.54 4.69 -7.43
N ILE A 77 13.83 4.42 -8.52
CA ILE A 77 12.38 4.64 -8.58
C ILE A 77 11.72 3.31 -8.85
N LEU A 78 10.82 2.93 -7.94
CA LEU A 78 10.09 1.67 -8.02
C LEU A 78 8.63 1.96 -8.27
N THR A 79 8.04 1.27 -9.26
CA THR A 79 6.61 1.36 -9.52
C THR A 79 5.96 0.06 -9.06
N ILE A 80 4.97 0.19 -8.21
CA ILE A 80 4.20 -0.94 -7.70
C ILE A 80 2.77 -0.86 -8.20
N ARG A 81 2.23 -2.01 -8.56
CA ARG A 81 0.79 -2.15 -8.85
C ARG A 81 0.17 -2.93 -7.71
N LEU A 82 -0.79 -2.32 -7.04
CA LEU A 82 -1.56 -2.98 -5.98
C LEU A 82 -2.92 -3.37 -6.54
N SER A 83 -3.26 -4.64 -6.44
CA SER A 83 -4.48 -5.19 -7.01
C SER A 83 -5.39 -5.70 -5.91
N VAL A 84 -6.68 -5.41 -6.05
CA VAL A 84 -7.70 -5.81 -5.08
C VAL A 84 -8.80 -6.55 -5.80
N PRO A 85 -9.00 -7.86 -5.52
CA PRO A 85 -10.14 -8.58 -6.08
C PRO A 85 -11.41 -8.15 -5.37
N CYS A 86 -12.45 -7.92 -6.14
CA CYS A 86 -13.72 -7.46 -5.58
C CYS A 86 -14.85 -7.92 -6.49
N GLN A 87 -16.08 -7.58 -6.09
CA GLN A 87 -17.25 -8.02 -6.85
C GLN A 87 -17.21 -7.54 -8.29
N GLU A 88 -16.61 -6.39 -8.54
CA GLU A 88 -16.54 -5.81 -9.88
C GLU A 88 -15.38 -6.36 -10.72
N GLY A 89 -14.59 -7.28 -10.17
CA GLY A 89 -13.41 -7.81 -10.83
C GLY A 89 -12.16 -7.37 -10.08
N ILE A 90 -11.04 -7.32 -10.78
CA ILE A 90 -9.79 -6.91 -10.14
C ILE A 90 -9.59 -5.42 -10.42
N VAL A 91 -9.51 -4.64 -9.35
CA VAL A 91 -9.22 -3.21 -9.44
C VAL A 91 -7.79 -3.00 -9.02
N PHE A 92 -7.01 -2.24 -9.80
CA PHE A 92 -5.63 -1.99 -9.43
C PHE A 92 -5.30 -0.52 -9.53
N ARG A 93 -4.30 -0.12 -8.76
CA ARG A 93 -3.76 1.23 -8.78
C ARG A 93 -2.27 1.14 -8.62
N GLU A 94 -1.57 2.09 -9.24
CA GLU A 94 -0.11 2.08 -9.22
C GLU A 94 0.42 3.31 -8.54
N ALA A 95 1.58 3.17 -7.95
CA ALA A 95 2.27 4.28 -7.30
C ALA A 95 3.76 4.04 -7.36
N THR A 96 4.51 5.11 -7.20
CA THR A 96 5.96 5.03 -7.19
C THR A 96 6.50 5.33 -5.81
N GLY A 97 7.66 4.78 -5.54
CA GLY A 97 8.47 5.14 -4.39
C GLY A 97 9.88 5.38 -4.87
N GLN A 98 10.62 6.19 -4.15
CA GLN A 98 11.97 6.53 -4.56
C GLN A 98 12.89 6.69 -3.38
N GLU A 99 14.18 6.47 -3.63
CA GLU A 99 15.22 6.65 -2.63
C GLU A 99 16.54 6.88 -3.36
N ASP A 100 17.43 7.57 -2.70
CA ASP A 100 18.77 7.78 -3.26
C ASP A 100 19.49 6.45 -3.40
N GLU A 101 20.12 6.22 -4.55
CA GLU A 101 20.80 4.96 -4.80
C GLU A 101 22.00 4.76 -3.87
N MET A 102 22.62 5.83 -3.43
CA MET A 102 23.79 5.78 -2.56
C MET A 102 23.44 5.82 -1.09
N HIS A 103 22.18 5.69 -0.77
CA HIS A 103 21.71 5.73 0.62
C HIS A 103 22.05 4.41 1.31
N ASP A 104 22.85 4.47 2.36
CA ASP A 104 23.32 3.26 3.04
C ASP A 104 23.19 3.28 4.54
N LYS A 105 22.48 4.26 5.10
CA LYS A 105 22.40 4.38 6.56
C LYS A 105 21.27 3.58 7.18
N PHE A 106 20.14 3.51 6.52
CA PHE A 106 18.92 2.91 7.10
C PHE A 106 18.30 1.97 6.09
N GLY A 107 18.83 0.76 6.02
CA GLY A 107 18.36 -0.20 5.06
C GLY A 107 18.85 0.13 3.66
N ASP A 108 18.37 -0.60 2.69
CA ASP A 108 18.80 -0.39 1.31
C ASP A 108 17.77 0.43 0.55
N SER A 109 18.23 0.98 -0.58
CA SER A 109 17.41 1.89 -1.38
C SER A 109 16.15 1.20 -1.92
N SER A 110 16.26 -0.06 -2.33
CA SER A 110 15.10 -0.74 -2.90
C SER A 110 14.03 -1.00 -1.86
N SER A 111 14.40 -1.38 -0.63
CA SER A 111 13.42 -1.60 0.43
C SER A 111 12.70 -0.32 0.78
N ASN A 112 13.43 0.79 0.85
CA ASN A 112 12.81 2.08 1.19
C ASN A 112 11.87 2.54 0.09
N ALA A 113 12.28 2.38 -1.17
CA ALA A 113 11.46 2.76 -2.30
C ALA A 113 10.20 1.88 -2.37
N GLU A 114 10.36 0.59 -2.12
CA GLU A 114 9.21 -0.32 -2.15
C GLU A 114 8.19 0.02 -1.08
N SER A 115 8.67 0.29 0.14
CA SER A 115 7.78 0.65 1.25
C SER A 115 6.99 1.91 0.92
N MET A 116 7.67 2.90 0.36
CA MET A 116 7.01 4.14 -0.03
C MET A 116 5.96 3.89 -1.10
N ALA A 117 6.31 3.10 -2.12
CA ALA A 117 5.38 2.82 -3.21
C ALA A 117 4.16 2.07 -2.70
N LEU A 118 4.34 1.10 -1.82
CA LEU A 118 3.23 0.33 -1.27
C LEU A 118 2.27 1.23 -0.49
N ARG A 119 2.82 2.09 0.38
CA ARG A 119 1.98 2.98 1.16
C ARG A 119 1.20 3.95 0.28
N ARG A 120 1.84 4.45 -0.77
CA ARG A 120 1.19 5.38 -1.69
C ARG A 120 0.11 4.69 -2.52
N ALA A 121 0.37 3.46 -2.95
CA ALA A 121 -0.63 2.70 -3.69
C ALA A 121 -1.83 2.40 -2.80
N ALA A 122 -1.58 2.03 -1.53
CA ALA A 122 -2.65 1.79 -0.58
C ALA A 122 -3.45 3.06 -0.32
N ALA A 123 -2.78 4.20 -0.27
CA ALA A 123 -3.48 5.48 -0.08
C ALA A 123 -4.40 5.79 -1.26
N LYS A 124 -4.06 5.32 -2.45
CA LYS A 124 -4.95 5.52 -3.60
C LYS A 124 -6.24 4.72 -3.48
N PHE A 125 -6.25 3.71 -2.61
CA PHE A 125 -7.48 3.01 -2.24
C PHE A 125 -8.13 3.60 -1.00
N GLY A 126 -7.52 4.63 -0.42
CA GLY A 126 -8.08 5.32 0.74
C GLY A 126 -7.30 5.16 2.03
N LEU A 127 -6.46 4.14 2.12
CA LEU A 127 -5.76 3.84 3.38
C LEU A 127 -4.75 4.94 3.71
N GLY A 128 -4.99 5.65 4.80
CA GLY A 128 -4.10 6.71 5.23
C GLY A 128 -4.04 7.90 4.30
N LEU A 129 -5.00 8.01 3.39
CA LEU A 129 -4.98 9.12 2.42
C LEU A 129 -5.01 10.46 3.10
N SER A 130 -5.75 10.59 4.19
CA SER A 130 -5.86 11.87 4.89
C SER A 130 -4.53 12.36 5.45
N LEU A 131 -3.58 11.45 5.64
CA LEU A 131 -2.25 11.84 6.14
C LEU A 131 -1.47 12.63 5.09
N TYR A 132 -1.84 12.52 3.83
CA TYR A 132 -1.22 13.27 2.74
C TYR A 132 -1.90 14.59 2.47
N GLU A 133 -3.09 14.78 3.03
CA GLU A 133 -3.86 16.01 2.83
C GLU A 133 -3.51 16.99 3.94
N LYS A 134 -2.72 17.97 3.61
CA LYS A 134 -2.30 18.97 4.61
C LYS A 134 -2.46 20.37 4.07
#